data_d934c910a8245e93e49c6ddf5a1ef539
#
_entry.id   d934c910a8245e93e49c6ddf5a1ef539
#
_cell.length_a   1.000
_cell.length_b   1.000
_cell.length_c   1.000
_cell.angle_alpha   90.00
_cell.angle_beta   90.00
_cell.angle_gamma   90.00
#
_symmetry.space_group_name_H-M   'P 1'
#
loop_
_entity.id
_entity.type
_entity.pdbx_description
1 polymer ?
#
loop_
_entity_poly.entity_id
_entity_poly.type
_entity_poly.pdbx_seq_one_letter_code
_entity_poly.pdbx_strand_id
1 'polypeptide(L)'
;MVKIKEAIVVEGRYDKNTLSQIVDAPILETSGFGIFKDKQQLKLLRKVAALRGLIVFTDADGAGFVIRNHIRSAIPGKYLKHAYIPDIPGKEKRKAAPGKEGKLGVEGMTPDIILQALRNAGATIEGETEKRTTGAITKADLMTLGLAGIPGSEEKRKKLMKKLDLPEHMSPNALLQALNLLYDLDGLAEVLEEL
;
A
#
# COMPACT_ATOMS: atom_id res chain seq x y z
N MET A 1 -4.41 13.86 15.77
CA MET A 1 -4.23 13.52 14.33
C MET A 1 -2.75 13.51 14.02
N VAL A 2 -2.29 12.50 13.29
CA VAL A 2 -0.89 12.32 12.91
C VAL A 2 -0.61 13.13 11.64
N LYS A 3 0.37 14.04 11.68
CA LYS A 3 0.71 14.86 10.51
C LYS A 3 1.60 14.11 9.55
N ILE A 4 1.22 14.09 8.27
CA ILE A 4 1.94 13.42 7.18
C ILE A 4 2.27 14.43 6.08
N LYS A 5 3.54 14.41 5.62
CA LYS A 5 4.02 15.33 4.59
C LYS A 5 3.38 15.08 3.23
N GLU A 6 3.30 13.82 2.82
CA GLU A 6 2.75 13.44 1.52
C GLU A 6 1.24 13.70 1.45
N ALA A 7 0.73 13.87 0.23
CA ALA A 7 -0.70 13.74 -0.01
C ALA A 7 -1.06 12.25 -0.10
N ILE A 8 -2.29 11.91 0.31
CA ILE A 8 -2.80 10.54 0.24
C ILE A 8 -3.88 10.48 -0.83
N VAL A 9 -3.83 9.49 -1.72
CA VAL A 9 -4.88 9.24 -2.68
C VAL A 9 -5.63 7.96 -2.33
N VAL A 10 -6.95 8.07 -2.28
CA VAL A 10 -7.89 6.99 -1.92
C VAL A 10 -8.90 6.75 -3.04
N GLU A 11 -9.64 5.64 -2.95
CA GLU A 11 -10.64 5.31 -3.98
C GLU A 11 -11.85 6.22 -3.91
N GLY A 12 -12.39 6.44 -2.73
CA GLY A 12 -13.66 7.12 -2.57
C GLY A 12 -13.82 7.95 -1.30
N ARG A 13 -15.00 8.55 -1.20
CA ARG A 13 -15.35 9.48 -0.11
C ARG A 13 -15.32 8.84 1.28
N TYR A 14 -15.68 7.57 1.40
CA TYR A 14 -15.73 6.91 2.70
C TYR A 14 -14.33 6.66 3.24
N ASP A 15 -13.40 6.22 2.40
CA ASP A 15 -11.98 6.07 2.76
C ASP A 15 -11.40 7.41 3.20
N LYS A 16 -11.69 8.47 2.43
CA LYS A 16 -11.28 9.84 2.77
C LYS A 16 -11.82 10.26 4.13
N ASN A 17 -13.11 10.01 4.40
CA ASN A 17 -13.71 10.36 5.69
C ASN A 17 -13.03 9.61 6.85
N THR A 18 -12.72 8.33 6.67
CA THR A 18 -12.02 7.53 7.68
C THR A 18 -10.62 8.07 7.93
N LEU A 19 -9.83 8.28 6.87
CA LEU A 19 -8.46 8.79 7.01
C LEU A 19 -8.42 10.21 7.60
N SER A 20 -9.35 11.09 7.23
CA SER A 20 -9.38 12.48 7.70
C SER A 20 -9.62 12.62 9.21
N GLN A 21 -10.10 11.57 9.87
CA GLN A 21 -10.24 11.52 11.33
C GLN A 21 -8.95 11.07 12.03
N ILE A 22 -8.01 10.47 11.30
CA ILE A 22 -6.81 9.83 11.83
C ILE A 22 -5.57 10.67 11.53
N VAL A 23 -5.46 11.18 10.30
CA VAL A 23 -4.28 11.90 9.81
C VAL A 23 -4.60 13.33 9.40
N ASP A 24 -3.61 14.20 9.58
CA ASP A 24 -3.57 15.57 9.06
C ASP A 24 -2.68 15.58 7.80
N ALA A 25 -3.31 15.37 6.65
CA ALA A 25 -2.70 15.36 5.33
C ALA A 25 -3.74 15.73 4.26
N PRO A 26 -3.34 16.26 3.09
CA PRO A 26 -4.25 16.39 1.96
C PRO A 26 -4.68 15.01 1.45
N ILE A 27 -5.99 14.75 1.41
CA ILE A 27 -6.55 13.49 0.93
C ILE A 27 -7.34 13.74 -0.35
N LEU A 28 -6.94 13.06 -1.43
CA LEU A 28 -7.52 13.15 -2.77
C LEU A 28 -8.28 11.85 -3.09
N GLU A 29 -9.44 11.99 -3.75
CA GLU A 29 -10.26 10.86 -4.18
C GLU A 29 -10.04 10.57 -5.67
N THR A 30 -10.04 9.30 -6.07
CA THR A 30 -9.98 8.91 -7.50
C THR A 30 -11.35 8.77 -8.12
N SER A 31 -12.41 8.75 -7.32
CA SER A 31 -13.76 8.38 -7.75
C SER A 31 -13.80 6.99 -8.41
N GLY A 32 -13.04 6.06 -7.83
CA GLY A 32 -12.88 4.70 -8.34
C GLY A 32 -12.29 4.68 -9.75
N PHE A 33 -12.93 3.94 -10.65
CA PHE A 33 -12.50 3.85 -12.05
C PHE A 33 -12.64 5.14 -12.87
N GLY A 34 -13.22 6.21 -12.32
CA GLY A 34 -13.29 7.53 -12.96
C GLY A 34 -11.92 8.08 -13.35
N ILE A 35 -10.88 7.76 -12.55
CA ILE A 35 -9.51 8.19 -12.79
C ILE A 35 -8.95 7.78 -14.17
N PHE A 36 -9.43 6.69 -14.76
CA PHE A 36 -8.96 6.22 -16.08
C PHE A 36 -9.33 7.16 -17.22
N LYS A 37 -10.40 7.93 -17.06
CA LYS A 37 -10.91 8.89 -18.06
C LYS A 37 -10.56 10.33 -17.73
N ASP A 38 -10.21 10.63 -16.47
CA ASP A 38 -9.94 11.99 -16.00
C ASP A 38 -8.46 12.37 -16.13
N LYS A 39 -8.12 12.89 -17.31
CA LYS A 39 -6.75 13.39 -17.57
C LYS A 39 -6.39 14.61 -16.71
N GLN A 40 -7.37 15.40 -16.27
CA GLN A 40 -7.11 16.58 -15.44
C GLN A 40 -6.76 16.15 -14.02
N GLN A 41 -7.46 15.15 -13.48
CA GLN A 41 -7.14 14.56 -12.17
C GLN A 41 -5.75 13.94 -12.16
N LEU A 42 -5.36 13.17 -13.19
CA LEU A 42 -4.01 12.64 -13.31
C LEU A 42 -2.95 13.73 -13.38
N LYS A 43 -3.24 14.85 -14.08
CA LYS A 43 -2.33 16.00 -14.13
C LYS A 43 -2.17 16.65 -12.74
N LEU A 44 -3.26 16.77 -11.99
CA LEU A 44 -3.23 17.24 -10.59
C LEU A 44 -2.39 16.31 -9.71
N LEU A 45 -2.64 14.99 -9.76
CA LEU A 45 -1.89 14.00 -8.97
C LEU A 45 -0.40 14.05 -9.28
N ARG A 46 0.02 14.21 -10.54
CA ARG A 46 1.43 14.39 -10.93
C ARG A 46 2.06 15.62 -10.29
N LYS A 47 1.34 16.76 -10.32
CA LYS A 47 1.83 17.99 -9.69
C LYS A 47 1.99 17.84 -8.18
N VAL A 48 0.98 17.28 -7.51
CA VAL A 48 1.00 17.04 -6.07
C VAL A 48 2.12 16.08 -5.69
N ALA A 49 2.28 14.99 -6.43
CA ALA A 49 3.35 14.01 -6.22
C ALA A 49 4.74 14.65 -6.33
N ALA A 50 4.96 15.50 -7.35
CA ALA A 50 6.25 16.19 -7.53
C ALA A 50 6.56 17.22 -6.43
N LEU A 51 5.53 17.85 -5.85
CA LEU A 51 5.70 18.89 -4.82
C LEU A 51 5.92 18.33 -3.42
N ARG A 52 5.24 17.24 -3.06
CA ARG A 52 5.24 16.74 -1.68
C ARG A 52 5.26 15.23 -1.51
N GLY A 53 5.28 14.48 -2.61
CA GLY A 53 5.09 13.04 -2.60
C GLY A 53 3.62 12.65 -2.57
N LEU A 54 3.32 11.40 -2.93
CA LEU A 54 1.97 10.85 -2.98
C LEU A 54 1.98 9.43 -2.41
N ILE A 55 1.07 9.15 -1.47
CA ILE A 55 0.81 7.81 -0.95
C ILE A 55 -0.48 7.30 -1.60
N VAL A 56 -0.40 6.17 -2.30
CA VAL A 56 -1.58 5.48 -2.85
C VAL A 56 -2.11 4.53 -1.79
N PHE A 57 -3.32 4.78 -1.32
CA PHE A 57 -3.95 4.02 -0.25
C PHE A 57 -5.35 3.58 -0.69
N THR A 58 -5.44 2.46 -1.38
CA THR A 58 -6.67 1.86 -1.90
C THR A 58 -6.94 0.52 -1.22
N ASP A 59 -8.12 -0.03 -1.42
CA ASP A 59 -8.48 -1.34 -0.91
C ASP A 59 -7.50 -2.44 -1.40
N ALA A 60 -7.44 -3.54 -0.65
CA ALA A 60 -6.58 -4.70 -0.95
C ALA A 60 -7.29 -5.71 -1.87
N ASP A 61 -8.15 -5.23 -2.76
CA ASP A 61 -8.90 -6.03 -3.73
C ASP A 61 -8.43 -5.80 -5.17
N GLY A 62 -8.98 -6.58 -6.10
CA GLY A 62 -8.62 -6.47 -7.52
C GLY A 62 -8.84 -5.08 -8.10
N ALA A 63 -9.90 -4.35 -7.69
CA ALA A 63 -10.19 -3.00 -8.14
C ALA A 63 -9.13 -2.00 -7.66
N GLY A 64 -8.78 -2.06 -6.37
CA GLY A 64 -7.74 -1.22 -5.78
C GLY A 64 -6.38 -1.43 -6.43
N PHE A 65 -6.01 -2.67 -6.75
CA PHE A 65 -4.75 -2.96 -7.47
C PHE A 65 -4.74 -2.41 -8.91
N VAL A 66 -5.88 -2.42 -9.62
CA VAL A 66 -5.99 -1.82 -10.95
C VAL A 66 -5.79 -0.30 -10.88
N ILE A 67 -6.40 0.38 -9.92
CA ILE A 67 -6.23 1.83 -9.69
C ILE A 67 -4.76 2.15 -9.34
N ARG A 68 -4.14 1.38 -8.42
CA ARG A 68 -2.72 1.52 -8.06
C ARG A 68 -1.81 1.43 -9.28
N ASN A 69 -2.02 0.42 -10.12
CA ASN A 69 -1.21 0.20 -11.32
C ASN A 69 -1.37 1.36 -12.31
N HIS A 70 -2.57 1.90 -12.47
CA HIS A 70 -2.82 3.05 -13.32
C HIS A 70 -2.06 4.29 -12.82
N ILE A 71 -2.16 4.62 -11.54
CA ILE A 71 -1.43 5.74 -10.94
C ILE A 71 0.08 5.54 -11.09
N ARG A 72 0.59 4.33 -10.82
CA ARG A 72 2.00 3.99 -10.97
C ARG A 72 2.51 4.13 -12.41
N SER A 73 1.70 3.83 -13.41
CA SER A 73 2.07 4.02 -14.82
C SER A 73 2.15 5.50 -15.22
N ALA A 74 1.46 6.36 -14.49
CA ALA A 74 1.32 7.77 -14.81
C ALA A 74 2.28 8.70 -14.02
N ILE A 75 2.79 8.25 -12.87
CA ILE A 75 3.60 9.07 -11.95
C ILE A 75 4.93 8.38 -11.68
N PRO A 76 6.08 9.11 -11.75
CA PRO A 76 7.39 8.51 -11.46
C PRO A 76 7.47 7.93 -10.05
N GLY A 77 8.04 6.70 -9.95
CA GLY A 77 8.09 5.93 -8.70
C GLY A 77 8.77 6.65 -7.53
N LYS A 78 9.74 7.52 -7.79
CA LYS A 78 10.41 8.32 -6.75
C LYS A 78 9.50 9.27 -5.98
N TYR A 79 8.31 9.56 -6.50
CA TYR A 79 7.30 10.40 -5.87
C TYR A 79 6.12 9.60 -5.31
N LEU A 80 6.13 8.26 -5.48
CA LEU A 80 5.04 7.40 -5.06
C LEU A 80 5.45 6.48 -3.92
N LYS A 81 4.56 6.38 -2.95
CA LYS A 81 4.55 5.37 -1.89
C LYS A 81 3.24 4.59 -1.98
N HIS A 82 3.24 3.33 -1.57
CA HIS A 82 2.05 2.48 -1.60
C HIS A 82 1.78 1.93 -0.20
N ALA A 83 0.68 2.37 0.41
CA ALA A 83 0.20 1.81 1.67
C ALA A 83 -0.73 0.63 1.40
N TYR A 84 -0.58 -0.45 2.15
CA TYR A 84 -1.37 -1.67 2.04
C TYR A 84 -2.01 -1.99 3.39
N ILE A 85 -3.31 -2.30 3.36
CA ILE A 85 -4.03 -2.85 4.51
C ILE A 85 -3.97 -4.38 4.47
N PRO A 86 -4.01 -5.07 5.62
CA PRO A 86 -4.10 -6.52 5.68
C PRO A 86 -5.45 -7.03 5.16
N ASP A 87 -5.47 -8.29 4.72
CA ASP A 87 -6.67 -9.00 4.29
C ASP A 87 -7.50 -9.44 5.50
N ILE A 88 -8.42 -8.60 5.94
CA ILE A 88 -9.32 -8.89 7.07
C ILE A 88 -10.70 -9.28 6.52
N PRO A 89 -11.18 -10.50 6.77
CA PRO A 89 -12.54 -10.90 6.42
C PRO A 89 -13.57 -10.01 7.15
N GLY A 90 -14.57 -9.54 6.40
CA GLY A 90 -15.62 -8.74 7.03
C GLY A 90 -16.43 -7.92 6.04
N LYS A 91 -17.25 -7.06 6.63
CA LYS A 91 -18.16 -6.17 5.93
C LYS A 91 -18.14 -4.82 6.62
N GLU A 92 -17.99 -3.74 5.86
CA GLU A 92 -18.13 -2.39 6.39
C GLU A 92 -19.54 -2.19 6.97
N LYS A 93 -19.63 -1.47 8.09
CA LYS A 93 -20.90 -1.25 8.81
C LYS A 93 -22.01 -0.68 7.95
N ARG A 94 -21.64 0.14 6.97
CA ARG A 94 -22.57 0.80 6.04
C ARG A 94 -23.15 -0.13 4.98
N LYS A 95 -22.41 -1.15 4.55
CA LYS A 95 -22.82 -2.05 3.46
C LYS A 95 -23.83 -3.08 3.93
N ALA A 96 -24.86 -3.36 3.11
CA ALA A 96 -25.83 -4.43 3.40
C ALA A 96 -25.20 -5.83 3.34
N ALA A 97 -24.28 -6.05 2.38
CA ALA A 97 -23.55 -7.29 2.18
C ALA A 97 -22.02 -7.03 2.09
N PRO A 98 -21.18 -8.06 2.33
CA PRO A 98 -19.74 -7.96 2.09
C PRO A 98 -19.44 -7.55 0.64
N GLY A 99 -18.26 -6.96 0.42
CA GLY A 99 -17.73 -6.75 -0.91
C GLY A 99 -17.48 -8.09 -1.65
N LYS A 100 -17.15 -8.03 -2.94
CA LYS A 100 -16.97 -9.21 -3.80
C LYS A 100 -15.99 -10.24 -3.24
N GLU A 101 -14.94 -9.78 -2.55
CA GLU A 101 -13.91 -10.64 -1.96
C GLU A 101 -14.13 -10.93 -0.46
N GLY A 102 -15.23 -10.43 0.13
CA GLY A 102 -15.56 -10.67 1.54
C GLY A 102 -14.57 -10.05 2.53
N LYS A 103 -13.79 -9.06 2.11
CA LYS A 103 -12.77 -8.38 2.91
C LYS A 103 -13.20 -6.97 3.28
N LEU A 104 -12.67 -6.46 4.39
CA LEU A 104 -12.79 -5.05 4.75
C LEU A 104 -11.89 -4.19 3.86
N GLY A 105 -12.44 -3.08 3.37
CA GLY A 105 -11.68 -2.02 2.73
C GLY A 105 -11.09 -1.03 3.75
N VAL A 106 -10.41 0.02 3.24
CA VAL A 106 -9.81 1.10 4.04
C VAL A 106 -10.84 1.73 5.00
N GLU A 107 -12.08 1.91 4.54
CA GLU A 107 -13.20 2.43 5.35
C GLU A 107 -13.41 1.62 6.65
N GLY A 108 -13.22 0.30 6.61
CA GLY A 108 -13.49 -0.64 7.71
C GLY A 108 -12.33 -0.87 8.66
N MET A 109 -11.15 -0.31 8.38
CA MET A 109 -9.94 -0.52 9.19
C MET A 109 -9.92 0.34 10.44
N THR A 110 -9.28 -0.19 11.49
CA THR A 110 -9.04 0.58 12.72
C THR A 110 -7.94 1.64 12.51
N PRO A 111 -7.91 2.71 13.34
CA PRO A 111 -6.85 3.71 13.27
C PRO A 111 -5.44 3.14 13.34
N ASP A 112 -5.20 2.14 14.20
CA ASP A 112 -3.89 1.51 14.37
C ASP A 112 -3.42 0.79 13.10
N ILE A 113 -4.32 0.05 12.44
CA ILE A 113 -4.04 -0.62 11.17
C ILE A 113 -3.71 0.40 10.08
N ILE A 114 -4.47 1.48 9.99
CA ILE A 114 -4.24 2.55 9.02
C ILE A 114 -2.88 3.22 9.27
N LEU A 115 -2.57 3.58 10.50
CA LEU A 115 -1.29 4.22 10.85
C LEU A 115 -0.11 3.27 10.60
N GLN A 116 -0.27 1.98 10.92
CA GLN A 116 0.76 0.98 10.63
C GLN A 116 0.98 0.82 9.12
N ALA A 117 -0.09 0.77 8.32
CA ALA A 117 0.01 0.71 6.85
C ALA A 117 0.73 1.94 6.27
N LEU A 118 0.49 3.13 6.82
CA LEU A 118 1.16 4.36 6.41
C LEU A 118 2.65 4.35 6.81
N ARG A 119 3.00 3.87 8.02
CA ARG A 119 4.40 3.68 8.44
C ARG A 119 5.12 2.68 7.55
N ASN A 120 4.48 1.54 7.27
CA ASN A 120 5.02 0.50 6.40
C ASN A 120 5.22 1.01 4.95
N ALA A 121 4.44 1.97 4.51
CA ALA A 121 4.63 2.66 3.23
C ALA A 121 5.76 3.70 3.26
N GLY A 122 6.41 3.92 4.40
CA GLY A 122 7.44 4.94 4.57
C GLY A 122 6.87 6.36 4.54
N ALA A 123 5.63 6.57 5.03
CA ALA A 123 5.07 7.91 5.18
C ALA A 123 5.98 8.80 6.03
N THR A 124 6.19 10.05 5.61
CA THR A 124 6.96 11.01 6.38
C THR A 124 6.07 11.62 7.46
N ILE A 125 6.20 11.13 8.68
CA ILE A 125 5.40 11.52 9.84
C ILE A 125 6.16 12.57 10.66
N GLU A 126 5.50 13.69 10.99
CA GLU A 126 6.10 14.75 11.79
C GLU A 126 6.46 14.22 13.20
N GLY A 127 7.74 14.34 13.57
CA GLY A 127 8.26 13.86 14.85
C GLY A 127 8.71 12.40 14.89
N GLU A 128 8.54 11.64 13.80
CA GLU A 128 9.13 10.31 13.64
C GLU A 128 10.41 10.39 12.78
N THR A 129 11.47 9.70 13.20
CA THR A 129 12.69 9.56 12.38
C THR A 129 12.45 8.53 11.28
N GLU A 130 12.82 8.87 10.05
CA GLU A 130 12.79 7.92 8.92
C GLU A 130 13.66 6.69 9.27
N LYS A 131 13.06 5.50 9.31
CA LYS A 131 13.84 4.26 9.29
C LYS A 131 14.46 4.12 7.91
N ARG A 132 15.75 4.45 7.79
CA ARG A 132 16.53 4.12 6.60
C ARG A 132 16.80 2.62 6.60
N THR A 133 16.19 1.89 5.68
CA THR A 133 16.61 0.52 5.35
C THR A 133 17.94 0.61 4.59
N THR A 134 19.00 0.07 5.17
CA THR A 134 20.32 -0.03 4.55
C THR A 134 20.36 -1.27 3.67
N GLY A 135 20.49 -1.06 2.35
CA GLY A 135 20.61 -2.16 1.37
C GLY A 135 19.28 -2.48 0.68
N ALA A 136 19.19 -2.19 -0.62
CA ALA A 136 17.99 -2.47 -1.39
C ALA A 136 17.91 -3.97 -1.72
N ILE A 137 16.83 -4.64 -1.30
CA ILE A 137 16.48 -5.99 -1.75
C ILE A 137 16.21 -5.93 -3.25
N THR A 138 16.82 -6.83 -4.02
CA THR A 138 16.69 -6.89 -5.47
C THR A 138 15.79 -8.04 -5.93
N LYS A 139 15.44 -8.06 -7.22
CA LYS A 139 14.74 -9.22 -7.80
C LYS A 139 15.57 -10.50 -7.73
N ALA A 140 16.90 -10.40 -7.83
CA ALA A 140 17.80 -11.53 -7.72
C ALA A 140 17.75 -12.11 -6.29
N ASP A 141 17.68 -11.26 -5.27
CA ASP A 141 17.54 -11.69 -3.88
C ASP A 141 16.21 -12.42 -3.66
N LEU A 142 15.10 -11.94 -4.25
CA LEU A 142 13.84 -12.67 -4.18
C LEU A 142 13.92 -14.07 -4.80
N MET A 143 14.70 -14.23 -5.89
CA MET A 143 14.92 -15.55 -6.50
C MET A 143 15.77 -16.44 -5.59
N THR A 144 16.86 -15.92 -5.02
CA THR A 144 17.75 -16.64 -4.10
C THR A 144 17.01 -17.09 -2.83
N LEU A 145 16.14 -16.24 -2.31
CA LEU A 145 15.29 -16.52 -1.14
C LEU A 145 14.07 -17.41 -1.46
N GLY A 146 13.92 -17.84 -2.71
CA GLY A 146 12.81 -18.71 -3.13
C GLY A 146 11.46 -18.01 -3.19
N LEU A 147 11.44 -16.68 -3.26
CA LEU A 147 10.22 -15.86 -3.36
C LEU A 147 9.83 -15.55 -4.80
N ALA A 148 10.66 -15.90 -5.79
CA ALA A 148 10.39 -15.72 -7.22
C ALA A 148 11.12 -16.76 -8.08
N GLY A 149 10.60 -17.04 -9.27
CA GLY A 149 11.32 -17.77 -10.34
C GLY A 149 11.46 -19.28 -10.17
N ILE A 150 10.97 -19.88 -9.09
CA ILE A 150 11.04 -21.33 -8.83
C ILE A 150 9.66 -21.90 -8.48
N PRO A 151 9.41 -23.21 -8.67
CA PRO A 151 8.19 -23.86 -8.20
C PRO A 151 8.00 -23.66 -6.69
N GLY A 152 6.75 -23.41 -6.26
CA GLY A 152 6.44 -23.16 -4.84
C GLY A 152 6.69 -21.73 -4.35
N SER A 153 7.30 -20.86 -5.17
CA SER A 153 7.54 -19.46 -4.79
C SER A 153 6.27 -18.66 -4.51
N GLU A 154 5.16 -19.01 -5.18
CA GLU A 154 3.88 -18.36 -4.93
C GLU A 154 3.34 -18.67 -3.53
N GLU A 155 3.39 -19.93 -3.13
CA GLU A 155 2.95 -20.35 -1.79
C GLU A 155 3.82 -19.74 -0.70
N LYS A 156 5.14 -19.69 -0.91
CA LYS A 156 6.07 -19.05 0.02
C LYS A 156 5.79 -17.56 0.14
N ARG A 157 5.50 -16.86 -0.98
CA ARG A 157 5.07 -15.46 -0.94
C ARG A 157 3.77 -15.27 -0.17
N LYS A 158 2.76 -16.13 -0.38
CA LYS A 158 1.47 -16.05 0.35
C LYS A 158 1.69 -16.19 1.86
N LYS A 159 2.50 -17.14 2.30
CA LYS A 159 2.85 -17.29 3.73
C LYS A 159 3.55 -16.03 4.26
N LEU A 160 4.55 -15.53 3.55
CA LEU A 160 5.27 -14.31 3.93
C LEU A 160 4.32 -13.11 4.01
N MET A 161 3.50 -12.88 2.99
CA MET A 161 2.54 -11.78 2.97
C MET A 161 1.56 -11.86 4.14
N LYS A 162 1.05 -13.06 4.44
CA LYS A 162 0.18 -13.29 5.61
C LYS A 162 0.90 -12.96 6.93
N LYS A 163 2.16 -13.40 7.10
CA LYS A 163 2.96 -13.10 8.30
C LYS A 163 3.23 -11.60 8.46
N LEU A 164 3.35 -10.87 7.35
CA LEU A 164 3.64 -9.44 7.33
C LEU A 164 2.39 -8.55 7.26
N ASP A 165 1.20 -9.12 7.40
CA ASP A 165 -0.08 -8.41 7.25
C ASP A 165 -0.18 -7.65 5.91
N LEU A 166 0.35 -8.25 4.83
CA LEU A 166 0.27 -7.73 3.48
C LEU A 166 -0.80 -8.46 2.67
N PRO A 167 -1.46 -7.79 1.71
CA PRO A 167 -2.47 -8.42 0.85
C PRO A 167 -1.92 -9.58 0.04
N GLU A 168 -2.63 -10.71 0.00
CA GLU A 168 -2.20 -11.92 -0.71
C GLU A 168 -2.15 -11.78 -2.25
N HIS A 169 -2.85 -10.79 -2.82
CA HIS A 169 -2.91 -10.52 -4.26
C HIS A 169 -1.80 -9.59 -4.77
N MET A 170 -0.82 -9.26 -3.93
CA MET A 170 0.31 -8.43 -4.37
C MET A 170 1.13 -9.12 -5.45
N SER A 171 1.44 -8.39 -6.52
CA SER A 171 2.39 -8.86 -7.52
C SER A 171 3.81 -8.97 -6.92
N PRO A 172 4.71 -9.79 -7.48
CA PRO A 172 6.10 -9.88 -7.01
C PRO A 172 6.82 -8.53 -6.96
N ASN A 173 6.52 -7.62 -7.90
CA ASN A 173 7.10 -6.27 -7.89
C ASN A 173 6.52 -5.38 -6.77
N ALA A 174 5.23 -5.50 -6.47
CA ALA A 174 4.60 -4.77 -5.37
C ALA A 174 5.13 -5.28 -4.02
N LEU A 175 5.27 -6.61 -3.88
CA LEU A 175 5.89 -7.22 -2.70
C LEU A 175 7.33 -6.75 -2.52
N LEU A 176 8.16 -6.74 -3.58
CA LEU A 176 9.53 -6.24 -3.52
C LEU A 176 9.61 -4.80 -3.00
N GLN A 177 8.70 -3.93 -3.47
CA GLN A 177 8.63 -2.56 -2.98
C GLN A 177 8.27 -2.49 -1.49
N ALA A 178 7.28 -3.28 -1.05
CA ALA A 178 6.89 -3.35 0.36
C ALA A 178 8.04 -3.87 1.23
N LEU A 179 8.72 -4.93 0.80
CA LEU A 179 9.86 -5.51 1.54
C LEU A 179 11.01 -4.51 1.69
N ASN A 180 11.32 -3.74 0.65
CA ASN A 180 12.34 -2.70 0.70
C ASN A 180 12.03 -1.52 1.64
N LEU A 181 10.76 -1.37 2.05
CA LEU A 181 10.35 -0.38 3.04
C LEU A 181 10.41 -0.93 4.47
N LEU A 182 10.29 -2.25 4.61
CA LEU A 182 10.17 -2.93 5.91
C LEU A 182 11.51 -3.50 6.40
N TYR A 183 12.33 -4.00 5.48
CA TYR A 183 13.50 -4.81 5.79
C TYR A 183 14.70 -4.44 4.91
N ASP A 184 15.89 -4.72 5.40
CA ASP A 184 17.07 -5.02 4.60
C ASP A 184 17.13 -6.54 4.29
N LEU A 185 18.15 -6.96 3.56
CA LEU A 185 18.27 -8.35 3.13
C LEU A 185 18.40 -9.32 4.31
N ASP A 186 19.17 -8.94 5.33
CA ASP A 186 19.41 -9.77 6.52
C ASP A 186 18.14 -9.92 7.35
N GLY A 187 17.43 -8.81 7.62
CA GLY A 187 16.16 -8.84 8.33
C GLY A 187 15.05 -9.60 7.58
N LEU A 188 15.06 -9.57 6.23
CA LEU A 188 14.14 -10.41 5.46
C LEU A 188 14.50 -11.90 5.57
N ALA A 189 15.79 -12.24 5.58
CA ALA A 189 16.22 -13.62 5.74
C ALA A 189 15.78 -14.19 7.09
N GLU A 190 15.96 -13.44 8.18
CA GLU A 190 15.48 -13.83 9.53
C GLU A 190 13.97 -14.09 9.55
N VAL A 191 13.16 -13.21 8.96
CA VAL A 191 11.70 -13.40 8.87
C VAL A 191 11.33 -14.66 8.10
N LEU A 192 12.12 -15.03 7.08
CA LEU A 192 11.87 -16.23 6.27
C LEU A 192 12.26 -17.53 6.97
N GLU A 193 13.22 -17.50 7.90
CA GLU A 193 13.59 -18.67 8.72
C GLU A 193 12.46 -19.07 9.68
N GLU A 194 11.60 -18.12 10.02
CA GLU A 194 10.46 -18.36 10.91
C GLU A 194 9.16 -18.74 10.17
N LEU A 195 9.17 -18.99 8.85
CA LEU A 195 8.01 -19.38 8.03
C LEU A 195 7.83 -20.89 7.97
#